data_92ec7f00f4461c55458344dd9d79ae47
#
_entry.id   92ec7f00f4461c55458344dd9d79ae47
#
_cell.length_a   1.000
_cell.length_b   1.000
_cell.length_c   1.000
_cell.angle_alpha   90.00
_cell.angle_beta   90.00
_cell.angle_gamma   90.00
#
_symmetry.space_group_name_H-M   'P 1'
#
loop_
_entity.id
_entity.type
_entity.pdbx_description
1 polymer ?
#
loop_
_entity_poly.entity_id
_entity_poly.type
_entity_poly.pdbx_seq_one_letter_code
_entity_poly.pdbx_strand_id
1 'polypeptide(L)'
;MRNILLIAFVLLFNPLNVFSIEPDEILFDSKLENRARNLSKGIRCLVCQNQSIDDSDSELAKDLRKIIRIKIVEGKKDKEINDFLVEKYGNFILMKPPFYSETFLLWSSPFIIVFIGFIIIFFSLKKTRPEN
;
A
#
# COMPACT_ATOMS: atom_id res chain seq x y z
N MET A 1 14.31 0.49 -42.92
CA MET A 1 13.49 -0.46 -42.16
C MET A 1 13.90 -0.55 -40.68
N ARG A 2 15.21 -0.68 -40.35
CA ARG A 2 15.69 -0.77 -38.94
C ARG A 2 15.30 0.44 -38.06
N ASN A 3 15.35 1.66 -38.59
CA ASN A 3 15.01 2.89 -37.83
C ASN A 3 13.49 3.02 -37.61
N ILE A 4 12.66 2.54 -38.52
CA ILE A 4 11.19 2.53 -38.37
C ILE A 4 10.78 1.56 -37.27
N LEU A 5 11.45 0.41 -37.16
CA LEU A 5 11.24 -0.59 -36.14
C LEU A 5 11.59 -0.06 -34.73
N LEU A 6 12.69 0.72 -34.62
CA LEU A 6 13.08 1.37 -33.36
C LEU A 6 12.09 2.44 -32.94
N ILE A 7 11.58 3.26 -33.87
CA ILE A 7 10.58 4.28 -33.55
C ILE A 7 9.25 3.63 -33.12
N ALA A 8 8.82 2.57 -33.81
CA ALA A 8 7.64 1.83 -33.42
C ALA A 8 7.78 1.17 -32.04
N PHE A 9 8.96 0.65 -31.70
CA PHE A 9 9.26 0.08 -30.40
C PHE A 9 9.20 1.13 -29.27
N VAL A 10 9.77 2.32 -29.48
CA VAL A 10 9.73 3.43 -28.52
C VAL A 10 8.31 3.95 -28.30
N LEU A 11 7.48 3.99 -29.36
CA LEU A 11 6.08 4.44 -29.25
C LEU A 11 5.20 3.42 -28.50
N LEU A 12 5.49 2.12 -28.61
CA LEU A 12 4.77 1.06 -27.88
C LEU A 12 5.09 1.01 -26.39
N PHE A 13 6.26 1.51 -25.97
CA PHE A 13 6.70 1.53 -24.58
C PHE A 13 6.51 2.88 -23.86
N ASN A 14 5.76 3.83 -24.46
CA ASN A 14 5.38 5.03 -23.73
C ASN A 14 4.27 4.69 -22.71
N PRO A 15 4.52 4.71 -21.38
CA PRO A 15 3.47 4.57 -20.39
C PRO A 15 2.58 5.82 -20.46
N LEU A 16 1.40 5.68 -21.02
CA LEU A 16 0.35 6.67 -20.89
C LEU A 16 -0.03 6.70 -19.41
N ASN A 17 0.37 7.74 -18.68
CA ASN A 17 -0.11 7.97 -17.34
C ASN A 17 -1.60 8.29 -17.40
N VAL A 18 -2.43 7.27 -17.24
CA VAL A 18 -3.87 7.44 -17.09
C VAL A 18 -4.13 7.94 -15.67
N PHE A 19 -4.58 9.18 -15.54
CA PHE A 19 -5.06 9.71 -14.27
C PHE A 19 -6.53 9.33 -14.10
N SER A 20 -6.86 8.66 -13.00
CA SER A 20 -8.21 8.20 -12.68
C SER A 20 -9.03 9.23 -11.90
N ILE A 21 -8.50 10.43 -11.67
CA ILE A 21 -9.14 11.47 -10.86
C ILE A 21 -9.90 12.45 -11.76
N GLU A 22 -11.20 12.64 -11.45
CA GLU A 22 -12.04 13.60 -12.13
C GLU A 22 -11.70 15.04 -11.69
N PRO A 23 -11.77 16.05 -12.62
CA PRO A 23 -11.40 17.43 -12.32
C PRO A 23 -12.24 18.09 -11.21
N ASP A 24 -13.48 17.63 -10.99
CA ASP A 24 -14.40 18.13 -9.98
C ASP A 24 -14.13 17.63 -8.56
N GLU A 25 -13.25 16.62 -8.43
CA GLU A 25 -12.80 16.12 -7.12
C GLU A 25 -11.62 16.93 -6.54
N ILE A 26 -10.94 17.74 -7.35
CA ILE A 26 -9.67 18.38 -6.99
C ILE A 26 -9.89 19.60 -6.10
N LEU A 27 -9.14 19.70 -4.98
CA LEU A 27 -9.15 20.89 -4.14
C LEU A 27 -8.38 22.05 -4.79
N PHE A 28 -8.86 23.28 -4.62
CA PHE A 28 -8.20 24.49 -5.13
C PHE A 28 -6.82 24.72 -4.52
N ASP A 29 -6.61 24.34 -3.26
CA ASP A 29 -5.30 24.41 -2.60
C ASP A 29 -4.45 23.19 -2.98
N SER A 30 -3.39 23.43 -3.74
CA SER A 30 -2.48 22.37 -4.21
C SER A 30 -1.77 21.62 -3.08
N LYS A 31 -1.57 22.25 -1.91
CA LYS A 31 -0.97 21.58 -0.74
C LYS A 31 -1.94 20.58 -0.12
N LEU A 32 -3.21 20.98 0.03
CA LEU A 32 -4.25 20.12 0.56
C LEU A 32 -4.57 18.99 -0.41
N GLU A 33 -4.57 19.27 -1.71
CA GLU A 33 -4.78 18.24 -2.73
C GLU A 33 -3.63 17.21 -2.75
N ASN A 34 -2.38 17.63 -2.70
CA ASN A 34 -1.24 16.72 -2.60
C ASN A 34 -1.31 15.84 -1.35
N ARG A 35 -1.76 16.42 -0.23
CA ARG A 35 -2.00 15.68 1.00
C ARG A 35 -3.12 14.65 0.83
N ALA A 36 -4.23 15.03 0.19
CA ALA A 36 -5.36 14.13 -0.09
C ALA A 36 -4.92 12.95 -0.97
N ARG A 37 -4.17 13.21 -2.03
CA ARG A 37 -3.63 12.18 -2.92
C ARG A 37 -2.68 11.24 -2.21
N ASN A 38 -1.79 11.76 -1.36
CA ASN A 38 -0.86 10.91 -0.59
C ASN A 38 -1.61 9.99 0.37
N LEU A 39 -2.67 10.47 1.02
CA LEU A 39 -3.54 9.62 1.85
C LEU A 39 -4.26 8.59 0.99
N SER A 40 -4.83 8.98 -0.14
CA SER A 40 -5.57 8.10 -1.05
C SER A 40 -4.72 6.95 -1.60
N LYS A 41 -3.42 7.18 -1.85
CA LYS A 41 -2.45 6.12 -2.22
C LYS A 41 -2.22 5.09 -1.12
N GLY A 42 -2.42 5.48 0.14
CA GLY A 42 -2.30 4.58 1.30
C GLY A 42 -3.55 3.75 1.59
N ILE A 43 -4.66 4.05 0.93
CA ILE A 43 -5.97 3.43 1.16
C ILE A 43 -6.31 2.48 0.02
N ARG A 44 -6.73 1.27 0.35
CA ARG A 44 -7.08 0.21 -0.59
C ARG A 44 -8.52 0.38 -1.10
N CYS A 45 -8.72 0.22 -2.39
CA CYS A 45 -10.05 0.07 -2.95
C CYS A 45 -10.59 -1.34 -2.63
N LEU A 46 -11.68 -1.42 -1.86
CA LEU A 46 -12.22 -2.69 -1.37
C LEU A 46 -12.91 -3.54 -2.45
N VAL A 47 -13.29 -2.91 -3.57
CA VAL A 47 -13.98 -3.57 -4.70
C VAL A 47 -13.06 -3.79 -5.90
N CYS A 48 -11.78 -3.41 -5.79
CA CYS A 48 -10.80 -3.52 -6.85
C CYS A 48 -9.74 -4.57 -6.54
N GLN A 49 -9.03 -5.05 -7.56
CA GLN A 49 -7.95 -6.03 -7.40
C GLN A 49 -6.66 -5.33 -6.92
N ASN A 50 -6.54 -5.12 -5.59
CA ASN A 50 -5.33 -4.61 -4.94
C ASN A 50 -4.85 -3.22 -5.41
N GLN A 51 -5.76 -2.38 -5.90
CA GLN A 51 -5.47 -0.99 -6.27
C GLN A 51 -5.71 -0.04 -5.10
N SER A 52 -5.01 1.12 -5.10
CA SER A 52 -5.34 2.21 -4.20
C SER A 52 -6.62 2.93 -4.66
N ILE A 53 -7.27 3.69 -3.76
CA ILE A 53 -8.38 4.53 -4.18
C ILE A 53 -7.93 5.71 -5.06
N ASP A 54 -6.62 6.05 -5.07
CA ASP A 54 -6.07 7.08 -5.97
C ASP A 54 -5.99 6.58 -7.43
N ASP A 55 -5.81 5.26 -7.61
CA ASP A 55 -5.65 4.62 -8.92
C ASP A 55 -6.94 3.98 -9.45
N SER A 56 -8.02 3.95 -8.66
CA SER A 56 -9.27 3.28 -8.98
C SER A 56 -10.35 4.23 -9.45
N ASP A 57 -11.08 3.87 -10.52
CA ASP A 57 -12.24 4.59 -11.06
C ASP A 57 -13.58 4.09 -10.50
N SER A 58 -13.57 3.19 -9.51
CA SER A 58 -14.82 2.68 -8.92
C SER A 58 -15.57 3.79 -8.15
N GLU A 59 -16.89 3.71 -8.14
CA GLU A 59 -17.72 4.66 -7.41
C GLU A 59 -17.35 4.74 -5.92
N LEU A 60 -17.07 3.58 -5.30
CA LEU A 60 -16.61 3.55 -3.91
C LEU A 60 -15.27 4.28 -3.72
N ALA A 61 -14.34 4.17 -4.68
CA ALA A 61 -13.07 4.90 -4.60
C ALA A 61 -13.29 6.41 -4.71
N LYS A 62 -14.18 6.86 -5.61
CA LYS A 62 -14.56 8.27 -5.74
C LYS A 62 -15.17 8.80 -4.44
N ASP A 63 -16.08 8.08 -3.83
CA ASP A 63 -16.70 8.48 -2.56
C ASP A 63 -15.67 8.57 -1.43
N LEU A 64 -14.78 7.60 -1.32
CA LEU A 64 -13.72 7.62 -0.31
C LEU A 64 -12.74 8.79 -0.51
N ARG A 65 -12.38 9.10 -1.76
CA ARG A 65 -11.55 10.27 -2.08
C ARG A 65 -12.25 11.58 -1.69
N LYS A 66 -13.55 11.71 -1.92
CA LYS A 66 -14.36 12.87 -1.50
C LYS A 66 -14.39 13.01 0.02
N ILE A 67 -14.63 11.92 0.75
CA ILE A 67 -14.62 11.90 2.22
C ILE A 67 -13.26 12.36 2.78
N ILE A 68 -12.15 11.86 2.21
CA ILE A 68 -10.80 12.27 2.64
C ILE A 68 -10.61 13.77 2.44
N ARG A 69 -10.99 14.33 1.29
CA ARG A 69 -10.86 15.76 0.99
C ARG A 69 -11.70 16.62 1.94
N ILE A 70 -12.93 16.23 2.22
CA ILE A 70 -13.80 16.91 3.18
C ILE A 70 -13.11 16.97 4.56
N LYS A 71 -12.61 15.83 5.04
CA LYS A 71 -11.94 15.76 6.35
C LYS A 71 -10.64 16.55 6.42
N ILE A 72 -9.91 16.65 5.32
CA ILE A 72 -8.71 17.50 5.21
C ILE A 72 -9.10 18.98 5.29
N VAL A 73 -10.16 19.39 4.60
CA VAL A 73 -10.68 20.78 4.68
C VAL A 73 -11.21 21.10 6.09
N GLU A 74 -11.77 20.14 6.81
CA GLU A 74 -12.15 20.24 8.23
C GLU A 74 -10.93 20.36 9.16
N GLY A 75 -9.71 20.28 8.65
CA GLY A 75 -8.47 20.40 9.43
C GLY A 75 -8.07 19.14 10.21
N LYS A 76 -8.67 17.98 9.90
CA LYS A 76 -8.31 16.70 10.53
C LYS A 76 -6.90 16.28 10.19
N LYS A 77 -6.24 15.59 11.15
CA LYS A 77 -4.91 15.02 10.95
C LYS A 77 -5.00 13.71 10.15
N ASP A 78 -3.93 13.35 9.43
CA ASP A 78 -3.86 12.12 8.61
C ASP A 78 -4.18 10.87 9.42
N LYS A 79 -3.69 10.81 10.68
CA LYS A 79 -3.97 9.70 11.58
C LYS A 79 -5.47 9.60 11.91
N GLU A 80 -6.13 10.71 12.21
CA GLU A 80 -7.56 10.74 12.53
C GLU A 80 -8.42 10.29 11.34
N ILE A 81 -7.98 10.64 10.12
CA ILE A 81 -8.66 10.22 8.88
C ILE A 81 -8.49 8.72 8.68
N ASN A 82 -7.28 8.21 8.86
CA ASN A 82 -7.02 6.77 8.76
C ASN A 82 -7.77 5.97 9.83
N ASP A 83 -7.75 6.43 11.08
CA ASP A 83 -8.47 5.77 12.19
C ASP A 83 -9.98 5.72 11.92
N PHE A 84 -10.57 6.81 11.40
CA PHE A 84 -11.96 6.86 10.97
C PHE A 84 -12.28 5.85 9.86
N LEU A 85 -11.39 5.71 8.87
CA LEU A 85 -11.58 4.76 7.79
C LEU A 85 -11.44 3.31 8.28
N VAL A 86 -10.49 3.07 9.18
CA VAL A 86 -10.27 1.75 9.80
C VAL A 86 -11.46 1.36 10.69
N GLU A 87 -12.04 2.30 11.43
CA GLU A 87 -13.23 2.06 12.26
C GLU A 87 -14.42 1.62 11.40
N LYS A 88 -14.59 2.23 10.22
CA LYS A 88 -15.73 1.93 9.33
C LYS A 88 -15.54 0.69 8.45
N TYR A 89 -14.33 0.44 7.96
CA TYR A 89 -14.05 -0.57 6.94
C TYR A 89 -13.06 -1.65 7.40
N GLY A 90 -12.53 -1.53 8.61
CA GLY A 90 -11.54 -2.45 9.17
C GLY A 90 -10.12 -2.18 8.71
N ASN A 91 -9.15 -2.87 9.34
CA ASN A 91 -7.71 -2.69 9.08
C ASN A 91 -7.30 -3.03 7.63
N PHE A 92 -8.10 -3.83 6.94
CA PHE A 92 -7.84 -4.25 5.56
C PHE A 92 -7.85 -3.09 4.56
N ILE A 93 -8.50 -1.96 4.92
CA ILE A 93 -8.53 -0.76 4.06
C ILE A 93 -7.14 -0.11 3.90
N LEU A 94 -6.22 -0.34 4.83
CA LEU A 94 -4.87 0.19 4.75
C LEU A 94 -4.01 -0.66 3.81
N MET A 95 -3.32 -0.01 2.86
CA MET A 95 -2.38 -0.68 1.96
C MET A 95 -1.17 -1.25 2.71
N LYS A 96 -0.73 -0.56 3.75
CA LYS A 96 0.36 -1.01 4.63
C LYS A 96 -0.22 -1.48 5.94
N PRO A 97 0.02 -2.75 6.34
CA PRO A 97 -0.46 -3.24 7.63
C PRO A 97 0.20 -2.43 8.75
N PRO A 98 -0.60 -1.93 9.69
CA PRO A 98 -0.07 -1.20 10.84
C PRO A 98 0.71 -2.13 11.77
N PHE A 99 1.76 -1.59 12.41
CA PHE A 99 2.53 -2.30 13.42
C PHE A 99 1.78 -2.24 14.77
N TYR A 100 0.79 -3.12 14.94
CA TYR A 100 0.15 -3.33 16.25
C TYR A 100 0.75 -4.54 16.96
N SER A 101 0.53 -4.63 18.27
CA SER A 101 0.95 -5.78 19.08
C SER A 101 0.47 -7.13 18.51
N GLU A 102 -0.71 -7.14 17.89
CA GLU A 102 -1.31 -8.32 17.26
C GLU A 102 -0.57 -8.77 15.99
N THR A 103 0.05 -7.82 15.25
CA THR A 103 0.82 -8.14 14.04
C THR A 103 2.32 -8.33 14.32
N PHE A 104 2.79 -8.05 15.54
CA PHE A 104 4.19 -8.23 15.94
C PHE A 104 4.65 -9.68 15.77
N LEU A 105 3.80 -10.65 16.15
CA LEU A 105 4.12 -12.06 15.99
C LEU A 105 4.32 -12.45 14.52
N LEU A 106 3.50 -11.87 13.62
CA LEU A 106 3.62 -12.12 12.18
C LEU A 106 4.96 -11.59 11.63
N TRP A 107 5.37 -10.40 12.07
CA TRP A 107 6.63 -9.79 11.65
C TRP A 107 7.85 -10.49 12.25
N SER A 108 7.72 -11.06 13.46
CA SER A 108 8.78 -11.78 14.16
C SER A 108 8.92 -13.24 13.68
N SER A 109 7.88 -13.82 13.08
CA SER A 109 7.84 -15.24 12.72
C SER A 109 9.01 -15.72 11.86
N PRO A 110 9.48 -15.01 10.81
CA PRO A 110 10.59 -15.47 9.99
C PRO A 110 11.89 -15.57 10.80
N PHE A 111 12.12 -14.62 11.72
CA PHE A 111 13.32 -14.64 12.56
C PHE A 111 13.28 -15.78 13.58
N ILE A 112 12.10 -16.04 14.17
CA ILE A 112 11.91 -17.16 15.12
C ILE A 112 12.15 -18.50 14.43
N ILE A 113 11.63 -18.69 13.20
CA ILE A 113 11.82 -19.94 12.44
C ILE A 113 13.30 -20.17 12.12
N VAL A 114 13.99 -19.14 11.65
CA VAL A 114 15.43 -19.21 11.34
C VAL A 114 16.23 -19.53 12.59
N PHE A 115 15.91 -18.90 13.72
CA PHE A 115 16.59 -19.13 14.99
C PHE A 115 16.41 -20.57 15.52
N ILE A 116 15.18 -21.08 15.46
CA ILE A 116 14.89 -22.47 15.83
C ILE A 116 15.62 -23.44 14.91
N GLY A 117 15.61 -23.20 13.60
CA GLY A 117 16.35 -24.01 12.61
C GLY A 117 17.85 -24.05 12.91
N PHE A 118 18.42 -22.90 13.23
CA PHE A 118 19.85 -22.81 13.61
C PHE A 118 20.18 -23.63 14.88
N ILE A 119 19.32 -23.55 15.90
CA ILE A 119 19.47 -24.32 17.14
C ILE A 119 19.43 -25.82 16.83
N ILE A 120 18.47 -26.29 16.05
CA ILE A 120 18.33 -27.71 15.70
C ILE A 120 19.59 -28.20 14.96
N ILE A 121 20.08 -27.45 13.98
CA ILE A 121 21.29 -27.80 13.23
C ILE A 121 22.49 -27.84 14.16
N PHE A 122 22.65 -26.84 15.02
CA PHE A 122 23.78 -26.76 15.96
C PHE A 122 23.82 -27.98 16.89
N PHE A 123 22.68 -28.36 17.48
CA PHE A 123 22.60 -29.53 18.35
C PHE A 123 22.77 -30.85 17.58
N SER A 124 22.27 -30.95 16.35
CA SER A 124 22.45 -32.12 15.50
C SER A 124 23.94 -32.36 15.15
N LEU A 125 24.63 -31.30 14.75
CA LEU A 125 26.07 -31.35 14.42
C LEU A 125 26.89 -31.70 15.65
N LYS A 126 26.54 -31.19 16.84
CA LYS A 126 27.24 -31.50 18.07
C LYS A 126 27.08 -32.99 18.49
N LYS A 127 25.89 -33.55 18.24
CA LYS A 127 25.58 -34.97 18.54
C LYS A 127 26.31 -35.93 17.58
N THR A 128 26.62 -35.49 16.35
CA THR A 128 27.23 -36.33 15.31
C THR A 128 28.76 -36.32 15.36
N ARG A 129 29.40 -35.55 16.26
CA ARG A 129 30.86 -35.66 16.48
C ARG A 129 31.14 -36.91 17.30
N PRO A 130 31.71 -37.98 16.70
CA PRO A 130 32.20 -39.10 17.49
C PRO A 130 33.40 -38.59 18.31
N GLU A 131 33.38 -38.90 19.59
CA GLU A 131 34.53 -38.76 20.48
C GLU A 131 35.62 -39.72 19.97
N ASN A 132 36.69 -39.12 19.38
CA ASN A 132 37.95 -39.80 19.16
C ASN A 132 38.87 -39.46 20.30
#